data_0866acb7de03cee8f7eeff8c076c8eec
#
_entry.id   0866acb7de03cee8f7eeff8c076c8eec
#
_cell.length_a   1.000
_cell.length_b   1.000
_cell.length_c   1.000
_cell.angle_alpha   90.00
_cell.angle_beta   90.00
_cell.angle_gamma   90.00
#
_symmetry.space_group_name_H-M   'P 1'
#
loop_
_entity.id
_entity.type
_entity.pdbx_description
1 polymer ?
#
loop_
_entity_poly.entity_id
_entity_poly.type
_entity_poly.pdbx_seq_one_letter_code
_entity_poly.pdbx_strand_id
1 'polypeptide(L)'
;MDLHFFESIIQQAKPYTKEIACHVLGDPLTQSNLHDYLDIIHKYGMKAMLTTSGYFLKKHSYDTLFHPAVKQINISLNSFNKNDTSLTFDQYMAPVLSLCKAKLDRNEDLFINLRVWNLDEMMSERLFNERLFLTLSSAFDVKLDLDTIYHEKPKSIRLDSKILVHFDNYFEWPSLSNKNYGDGTCQGLQSHIAILASGKVVPCCLDCDGVIELAEGIHVPFS
;
A
#
# COMPACT_ATOMS: atom_id res chain seq x y z
N MET A 1 2.22 -16.31 7.52
CA MET A 1 3.32 -16.92 6.74
C MET A 1 4.58 -16.84 7.60
N ASP A 2 5.32 -17.92 7.82
CA ASP A 2 6.61 -17.89 8.52
C ASP A 2 7.75 -17.48 7.55
N LEU A 3 8.92 -17.16 8.13
CA LEU A 3 10.08 -16.68 7.35
C LEU A 3 10.62 -17.72 6.37
N HIS A 4 10.65 -18.99 6.76
CA HIS A 4 11.18 -20.06 5.89
C HIS A 4 10.30 -20.25 4.67
N PHE A 5 9.00 -20.27 4.84
CA PHE A 5 8.04 -20.38 3.76
C PHE A 5 8.09 -19.13 2.87
N PHE A 6 8.15 -17.94 3.47
CA PHE A 6 8.30 -16.68 2.73
C PHE A 6 9.58 -16.70 1.87
N GLU A 7 10.71 -17.12 2.43
CA GLU A 7 11.97 -17.22 1.68
C GLU A 7 11.87 -18.17 0.49
N SER A 8 11.22 -19.32 0.66
CA SER A 8 10.96 -20.26 -0.42
C SER A 8 10.16 -19.64 -1.57
N ILE A 9 9.14 -18.83 -1.25
CA ILE A 9 8.37 -18.08 -2.25
C ILE A 9 9.24 -17.04 -2.96
N ILE A 10 10.02 -16.25 -2.23
CA ILE A 10 10.92 -15.25 -2.81
C ILE A 10 11.93 -15.88 -3.75
N GLN A 11 12.49 -17.03 -3.36
CA GLN A 11 13.42 -17.77 -4.21
C GLN A 11 12.79 -18.22 -5.52
N GLN A 12 11.56 -18.74 -5.48
CA GLN A 12 10.81 -19.15 -6.66
C GLN A 12 10.38 -17.96 -7.53
N ALA A 13 9.98 -16.83 -6.92
CA ALA A 13 9.53 -15.63 -7.63
C ALA A 13 10.68 -14.88 -8.34
N LYS A 14 11.92 -14.98 -7.82
CA LYS A 14 13.08 -14.23 -8.31
C LYS A 14 13.31 -14.29 -9.84
N PRO A 15 13.14 -15.43 -10.56
CA PRO A 15 13.32 -15.47 -12.00
C PRO A 15 12.30 -14.66 -12.79
N TYR A 16 11.14 -14.36 -12.20
CA TYR A 16 9.98 -13.77 -12.88
C TYR A 16 9.77 -12.30 -12.52
N THR A 17 10.21 -11.86 -11.34
CA THR A 17 10.01 -10.47 -10.90
C THR A 17 11.19 -9.94 -10.09
N LYS A 18 11.32 -8.62 -10.07
CA LYS A 18 12.26 -7.89 -9.21
C LYS A 18 11.56 -7.15 -8.06
N GLU A 19 10.24 -7.22 -7.99
CA GLU A 19 9.45 -6.44 -7.05
C GLU A 19 8.39 -7.32 -6.38
N ILE A 20 8.24 -7.16 -5.08
CA ILE A 20 7.23 -7.82 -4.25
C ILE A 20 6.36 -6.76 -3.60
N ALA A 21 5.05 -6.87 -3.80
CA ALA A 21 4.08 -6.03 -3.11
C ALA A 21 3.61 -6.75 -1.84
N CYS A 22 3.98 -6.21 -0.69
CA CYS A 22 3.59 -6.73 0.62
C CYS A 22 2.23 -6.15 1.02
N HIS A 23 1.19 -6.71 0.47
CA HIS A 23 -0.22 -6.46 0.78
C HIS A 23 -1.04 -7.65 0.24
N VAL A 24 -2.25 -7.69 0.36
CA VAL A 24 -3.40 -8.41 -0.14
C VAL A 24 -4.44 -8.28 0.96
N LEU A 25 -4.35 -9.11 1.96
CA LEU A 25 -5.20 -9.04 3.15
C LEU A 25 -4.31 -8.74 4.36
N GLY A 26 -4.59 -7.62 5.02
CA GLY A 26 -3.84 -7.17 6.18
C GLY A 26 -2.77 -6.10 5.88
N ASP A 27 -2.21 -5.58 6.96
CA ASP A 27 -1.22 -4.51 6.93
C ASP A 27 0.16 -5.10 7.29
N PRO A 28 1.18 -5.01 6.42
CA PRO A 28 2.50 -5.58 6.68
C PRO A 28 3.15 -5.00 7.94
N LEU A 29 2.80 -3.78 8.35
CA LEU A 29 3.33 -3.16 9.55
C LEU A 29 2.75 -3.76 10.85
N THR A 30 1.83 -4.70 10.78
CA THR A 30 1.41 -5.48 11.95
C THR A 30 2.47 -6.51 12.37
N GLN A 31 3.36 -6.92 11.46
CA GLN A 31 4.42 -7.89 11.70
C GLN A 31 5.54 -7.27 12.52
N SER A 32 5.76 -7.76 13.74
CA SER A 32 6.81 -7.22 14.62
C SER A 32 8.23 -7.45 14.07
N ASN A 33 8.43 -8.52 13.32
CA ASN A 33 9.70 -8.89 12.68
C ASN A 33 9.73 -8.55 11.18
N LEU A 34 9.09 -7.45 10.77
CA LEU A 34 9.09 -6.99 9.38
C LEU A 34 10.51 -6.88 8.79
N HIS A 35 11.49 -6.47 9.60
CA HIS A 35 12.89 -6.33 9.18
C HIS A 35 13.43 -7.63 8.60
N ASP A 36 13.16 -8.78 9.23
CA ASP A 36 13.62 -10.09 8.77
C ASP A 36 13.05 -10.48 7.40
N TYR A 37 11.79 -10.12 7.13
CA TYR A 37 11.19 -10.30 5.79
C TYR A 37 11.84 -9.41 4.73
N LEU A 38 12.18 -8.17 5.09
CA LEU A 38 12.87 -7.25 4.20
C LEU A 38 14.31 -7.70 3.93
N ASP A 39 15.00 -8.27 4.90
CA ASP A 39 16.32 -8.89 4.73
C ASP A 39 16.27 -10.04 3.71
N ILE A 40 15.24 -10.89 3.78
CA ILE A 40 15.04 -11.95 2.79
C ILE A 40 14.88 -11.36 1.39
N ILE A 41 13.98 -10.37 1.21
CA ILE A 41 13.78 -9.72 -0.09
C ILE A 41 15.09 -9.11 -0.59
N HIS A 42 15.85 -8.44 0.27
CA HIS A 42 17.14 -7.84 -0.06
C HIS A 42 18.19 -8.88 -0.47
N LYS A 43 18.30 -9.98 0.28
CA LYS A 43 19.20 -11.10 0.01
C LYS A 43 19.05 -11.65 -1.42
N TYR A 44 17.83 -11.67 -1.95
CA TYR A 44 17.56 -12.11 -3.31
C TYR A 44 17.65 -11.00 -4.36
N GLY A 45 18.05 -9.78 -3.98
CA GLY A 45 18.21 -8.63 -4.88
C GLY A 45 16.90 -8.07 -5.39
N MET A 46 15.80 -8.28 -4.66
CA MET A 46 14.46 -7.80 -4.98
C MET A 46 14.11 -6.54 -4.18
N LYS A 47 13.03 -5.89 -4.57
CA LYS A 47 12.51 -4.69 -3.92
C LYS A 47 11.09 -4.91 -3.40
N ALA A 48 10.79 -4.31 -2.25
CA ALA A 48 9.49 -4.36 -1.60
C ALA A 48 8.69 -3.07 -1.83
N MET A 49 7.40 -3.24 -2.08
CA MET A 49 6.40 -2.18 -1.96
C MET A 49 5.51 -2.50 -0.76
N LEU A 50 5.52 -1.64 0.25
CA LEU A 50 4.69 -1.78 1.45
C LEU A 50 3.40 -0.98 1.26
N THR A 51 2.25 -1.60 1.58
CA THR A 51 0.98 -0.87 1.62
C THR A 51 0.41 -0.98 3.02
N THR A 52 0.15 0.16 3.65
CA THR A 52 -0.28 0.26 5.05
C THR A 52 -1.45 1.22 5.20
N SER A 53 -2.26 0.97 6.22
CA SER A 53 -3.28 1.90 6.69
C SER A 53 -2.70 3.14 7.40
N GLY A 54 -1.42 3.12 7.77
CA GLY A 54 -0.75 4.19 8.52
C GLY A 54 -0.81 4.04 10.05
N TYR A 55 -1.71 3.21 10.58
CA TYR A 55 -1.88 3.07 12.05
C TYR A 55 -0.67 2.47 12.76
N PHE A 56 0.11 1.66 12.06
CA PHE A 56 1.21 0.89 12.64
C PHE A 56 2.60 1.47 12.38
N LEU A 57 2.71 2.66 11.80
CA LEU A 57 3.99 3.30 11.49
C LEU A 57 4.92 3.40 12.72
N LYS A 58 4.36 3.74 13.89
CA LYS A 58 5.13 3.87 15.15
C LYS A 58 5.67 2.55 15.72
N LYS A 59 5.23 1.40 15.20
CA LYS A 59 5.73 0.10 15.64
C LYS A 59 7.13 -0.23 15.12
N HIS A 60 7.57 0.49 14.08
CA HIS A 60 8.82 0.23 13.40
C HIS A 60 9.77 1.43 13.48
N SER A 61 11.06 1.15 13.55
CA SER A 61 12.11 2.16 13.40
C SER A 61 12.17 2.66 11.96
N TYR A 62 12.70 3.85 11.76
CA TYR A 62 12.97 4.34 10.41
C TYR A 62 13.97 3.47 9.64
N ASP A 63 14.90 2.79 10.33
CA ASP A 63 15.85 1.88 9.69
C ASP A 63 15.14 0.65 9.11
N THR A 64 14.04 0.20 9.71
CA THR A 64 13.17 -0.84 9.13
C THR A 64 12.34 -0.27 7.97
N LEU A 65 11.71 0.90 8.14
CA LEU A 65 10.85 1.48 7.11
C LEU A 65 11.65 1.96 5.87
N PHE A 66 12.90 2.37 6.06
CA PHE A 66 13.82 2.77 4.99
C PHE A 66 14.84 1.68 4.65
N HIS A 67 14.52 0.43 4.99
CA HIS A 67 15.37 -0.71 4.66
C HIS A 67 15.74 -0.71 3.16
N PRO A 68 16.99 -1.07 2.76
CA PRO A 68 17.43 -1.04 1.36
C PRO A 68 16.55 -1.84 0.38
N ALA A 69 15.81 -2.83 0.86
CA ALA A 69 14.82 -3.53 0.04
C ALA A 69 13.57 -2.69 -0.24
N VAL A 70 13.23 -1.70 0.57
CA VAL A 70 12.01 -0.92 0.40
C VAL A 70 12.18 0.07 -0.75
N LYS A 71 11.37 -0.08 -1.79
CA LYS A 71 11.29 0.84 -2.92
C LYS A 71 10.20 1.89 -2.72
N GLN A 72 9.11 1.49 -2.05
CA GLN A 72 7.92 2.32 -1.97
C GLN A 72 7.09 1.98 -0.73
N ILE A 73 6.57 3.02 -0.08
CA ILE A 73 5.58 2.91 0.99
C ILE A 73 4.31 3.60 0.52
N ASN A 74 3.21 2.85 0.45
CA ASN A 74 1.87 3.38 0.17
C ASN A 74 1.11 3.50 1.48
N ILE A 75 0.60 4.67 1.78
CA ILE A 75 -0.20 4.93 2.99
C ILE A 75 -1.62 5.29 2.55
N SER A 76 -2.58 4.45 2.89
CA SER A 76 -3.99 4.65 2.56
C SER A 76 -4.63 5.62 3.55
N LEU A 77 -4.58 6.94 3.28
CA LEU A 77 -5.02 7.98 4.21
C LEU A 77 -6.54 7.97 4.46
N ASN A 78 -7.33 7.59 3.46
CA ASN A 78 -8.76 7.41 3.62
C ASN A 78 -9.14 6.26 4.59
N SER A 79 -8.19 5.40 4.98
CA SER A 79 -8.38 4.41 6.05
C SER A 79 -8.80 5.06 7.37
N PHE A 80 -8.33 6.28 7.67
CA PHE A 80 -8.74 7.01 8.87
C PHE A 80 -10.25 7.27 8.88
N ASN A 81 -10.80 7.71 7.76
CA ASN A 81 -12.22 8.06 7.65
C ASN A 81 -13.15 6.84 7.54
N LYS A 82 -12.62 5.71 7.07
CA LYS A 82 -13.41 4.48 6.84
C LYS A 82 -13.33 3.47 8.00
N ASN A 83 -12.42 3.67 8.95
CA ASN A 83 -12.26 2.78 10.09
C ASN A 83 -12.72 3.46 11.39
N ASP A 84 -13.35 2.67 12.26
CA ASP A 84 -13.61 3.11 13.62
C ASP A 84 -12.30 3.14 14.42
N THR A 85 -11.93 4.32 14.90
CA THR A 85 -10.68 4.55 15.62
C THR A 85 -10.86 5.55 16.74
N SER A 86 -10.18 5.34 17.84
CA SER A 86 -10.11 6.28 18.96
C SER A 86 -9.10 7.41 18.74
N LEU A 87 -8.31 7.36 17.66
CA LEU A 87 -7.32 8.38 17.36
C LEU A 87 -7.98 9.64 16.80
N THR A 88 -7.49 10.80 17.21
CA THR A 88 -7.82 12.04 16.52
C THR A 88 -7.09 12.08 15.16
N PHE A 89 -7.59 12.91 14.25
CA PHE A 89 -6.95 13.11 12.93
C PHE A 89 -5.47 13.52 13.08
N ASP A 90 -5.15 14.41 14.01
CA ASP A 90 -3.77 14.88 14.21
C ASP A 90 -2.87 13.78 14.79
N GLN A 91 -3.40 12.94 15.68
CA GLN A 91 -2.68 11.76 16.18
C GLN A 91 -2.39 10.72 15.09
N TYR A 92 -3.30 10.57 14.14
CA TYR A 92 -3.11 9.70 12.96
C TYR A 92 -2.11 10.30 11.98
N MET A 93 -2.21 11.59 11.66
CA MET A 93 -1.34 12.23 10.67
C MET A 93 0.08 12.49 11.17
N ALA A 94 0.29 12.68 12.47
CA ALA A 94 1.62 12.97 13.01
C ALA A 94 2.69 11.94 12.62
N PRO A 95 2.50 10.61 12.75
CA PRO A 95 3.50 9.64 12.30
C PRO A 95 3.68 9.60 10.78
N VAL A 96 2.65 9.90 9.99
CA VAL A 96 2.74 9.99 8.53
C VAL A 96 3.65 11.15 8.12
N LEU A 97 3.41 12.34 8.68
CA LEU A 97 4.23 13.52 8.41
C LEU A 97 5.67 13.35 8.92
N SER A 98 5.83 12.72 10.10
CA SER A 98 7.16 12.40 10.64
C SER A 98 7.95 11.46 9.75
N LEU A 99 7.30 10.44 9.15
CA LEU A 99 7.93 9.54 8.19
C LEU A 99 8.38 10.30 6.93
N CYS A 100 7.51 11.14 6.38
CA CYS A 100 7.85 11.97 5.22
C CYS A 100 9.05 12.90 5.50
N LYS A 101 9.03 13.57 6.66
CA LYS A 101 10.13 14.43 7.10
C LYS A 101 11.43 13.64 7.27
N ALA A 102 11.39 12.51 7.97
CA ALA A 102 12.57 11.67 8.18
C ALA A 102 13.16 11.17 6.85
N LYS A 103 12.31 10.85 5.86
CA LYS A 103 12.74 10.48 4.51
C LYS A 103 13.51 11.63 3.83
N LEU A 104 13.04 12.85 3.95
CA LEU A 104 13.71 14.03 3.38
C LEU A 104 15.00 14.35 4.11
N ASP A 105 14.98 14.39 5.45
CA ASP A 105 16.14 14.70 6.30
C ASP A 105 17.29 13.69 6.09
N ARG A 106 16.96 12.41 5.83
CA ARG A 106 17.92 11.34 5.56
C ARG A 106 18.27 11.19 4.08
N ASN A 107 17.61 11.93 3.20
CA ASN A 107 17.75 11.82 1.73
C ASN A 107 17.56 10.38 1.21
N GLU A 108 16.55 9.67 1.76
CA GLU A 108 16.27 8.29 1.39
C GLU A 108 15.72 8.16 -0.03
N ASP A 109 16.19 7.16 -0.77
CA ASP A 109 15.84 6.93 -2.18
C ASP A 109 14.66 5.96 -2.34
N LEU A 110 13.52 6.28 -1.72
CA LEU A 110 12.27 5.53 -1.85
C LEU A 110 11.08 6.46 -2.12
N PHE A 111 9.99 5.90 -2.63
CA PHE A 111 8.74 6.63 -2.81
C PHE A 111 7.85 6.52 -1.58
N ILE A 112 7.21 7.63 -1.19
CA ILE A 112 6.08 7.63 -0.27
C ILE A 112 4.86 8.11 -1.05
N ASN A 113 3.86 7.24 -1.20
CA ASN A 113 2.59 7.56 -1.85
C ASN A 113 1.50 7.67 -0.79
N LEU A 114 1.01 8.87 -0.59
CA LEU A 114 -0.13 9.17 0.25
C LEU A 114 -1.40 8.96 -0.58
N ARG A 115 -2.10 7.84 -0.37
CA ARG A 115 -3.26 7.46 -1.19
C ARG A 115 -4.54 8.06 -0.65
N VAL A 116 -5.25 8.76 -1.52
CA VAL A 116 -6.58 9.34 -1.27
C VAL A 116 -7.52 8.77 -2.33
N TRP A 117 -8.10 7.60 -2.04
CA TRP A 117 -8.91 6.83 -2.97
C TRP A 117 -10.39 7.03 -2.69
N ASN A 118 -10.86 8.24 -2.90
CA ASN A 118 -12.25 8.65 -2.72
C ASN A 118 -12.68 9.74 -3.70
N LEU A 119 -12.12 9.77 -4.92
CA LEU A 119 -12.46 10.77 -5.93
C LEU A 119 -13.95 10.80 -6.29
N ASP A 120 -14.59 9.65 -6.32
CA ASP A 120 -16.02 9.48 -6.56
C ASP A 120 -16.89 9.90 -5.35
N GLU A 121 -16.33 9.85 -4.15
CA GLU A 121 -16.97 10.26 -2.90
C GLU A 121 -16.37 11.56 -2.30
N MET A 122 -15.54 12.27 -3.05
CA MET A 122 -14.76 13.41 -2.52
C MET A 122 -15.61 14.47 -1.86
N MET A 123 -16.78 14.74 -2.41
CA MET A 123 -17.70 15.74 -1.87
C MET A 123 -18.49 15.24 -0.67
N SER A 124 -18.81 13.94 -0.58
CA SER A 124 -19.44 13.34 0.61
C SER A 124 -18.48 13.26 1.79
N GLU A 125 -17.17 13.17 1.52
CA GLU A 125 -16.09 13.17 2.51
C GLU A 125 -15.39 14.56 2.62
N ARG A 126 -16.09 15.63 2.26
CA ARG A 126 -15.53 16.97 2.11
C ARG A 126 -14.75 17.42 3.35
N LEU A 127 -15.31 17.28 4.55
CA LEU A 127 -14.67 17.73 5.79
C LEU A 127 -13.33 17.01 6.05
N PHE A 128 -13.27 15.72 5.77
CA PHE A 128 -12.04 14.96 5.89
C PHE A 128 -11.01 15.42 4.85
N ASN A 129 -11.40 15.54 3.59
CA ASN A 129 -10.52 15.91 2.49
C ASN A 129 -10.00 17.35 2.64
N GLU A 130 -10.83 18.31 3.03
CA GLU A 130 -10.41 19.70 3.30
C GLU A 130 -9.35 19.74 4.42
N ARG A 131 -9.59 19.04 5.53
CA ARG A 131 -8.62 18.97 6.63
C ARG A 131 -7.32 18.32 6.21
N LEU A 132 -7.40 17.22 5.47
CA LEU A 132 -6.25 16.51 4.95
C LEU A 132 -5.42 17.39 4.02
N PHE A 133 -6.06 18.05 3.04
CA PHE A 133 -5.36 18.89 2.07
C PHE A 133 -4.76 20.14 2.71
N LEU A 134 -5.42 20.76 3.66
CA LEU A 134 -4.85 21.86 4.44
C LEU A 134 -3.61 21.41 5.23
N THR A 135 -3.67 20.23 5.85
CA THR A 135 -2.56 19.67 6.61
C THR A 135 -1.35 19.38 5.70
N LEU A 136 -1.58 18.75 4.55
CA LEU A 136 -0.51 18.45 3.59
C LEU A 136 0.02 19.72 2.92
N SER A 137 -0.86 20.67 2.57
CA SER A 137 -0.46 21.97 2.01
C SER A 137 0.49 22.72 2.95
N SER A 138 0.14 22.76 4.24
CA SER A 138 0.97 23.40 5.27
C SER A 138 2.29 22.67 5.50
N ALA A 139 2.28 21.33 5.48
CA ALA A 139 3.49 20.54 5.77
C ALA A 139 4.52 20.58 4.64
N PHE A 140 4.11 20.75 3.39
CA PHE A 140 4.97 20.67 2.20
C PHE A 140 5.05 21.97 1.40
N ASP A 141 4.44 23.04 1.86
CA ASP A 141 4.36 24.33 1.16
C ASP A 141 3.85 24.20 -0.29
N VAL A 142 2.81 23.39 -0.48
CA VAL A 142 2.15 23.17 -1.77
C VAL A 142 0.66 23.53 -1.68
N LYS A 143 0.06 23.96 -2.78
CA LYS A 143 -1.37 24.25 -2.82
C LYS A 143 -2.14 23.00 -3.24
N LEU A 144 -2.93 22.44 -2.32
CA LEU A 144 -3.92 21.39 -2.59
C LEU A 144 -5.32 21.99 -2.41
N ASP A 145 -5.99 22.22 -3.51
CA ASP A 145 -7.34 22.79 -3.54
C ASP A 145 -8.36 21.71 -3.87
N LEU A 146 -9.33 21.52 -2.98
CA LEU A 146 -10.30 20.43 -3.11
C LEU A 146 -11.16 20.55 -4.36
N ASP A 147 -11.65 21.75 -4.66
CA ASP A 147 -12.54 21.95 -5.81
C ASP A 147 -11.75 21.75 -7.12
N THR A 148 -10.52 22.22 -7.19
CA THR A 148 -9.62 21.96 -8.34
C THR A 148 -9.37 20.47 -8.52
N ILE A 149 -9.02 19.74 -7.45
CA ILE A 149 -8.77 18.30 -7.49
C ILE A 149 -10.04 17.53 -7.92
N TYR A 150 -11.20 17.93 -7.41
CA TYR A 150 -12.48 17.32 -7.76
C TYR A 150 -12.82 17.48 -9.25
N HIS A 151 -12.55 18.65 -9.83
CA HIS A 151 -12.85 18.92 -11.23
C HIS A 151 -11.81 18.33 -12.20
N GLU A 152 -10.53 18.47 -11.90
CA GLU A 152 -9.43 18.04 -12.78
C GLU A 152 -9.12 16.54 -12.66
N LYS A 153 -9.46 15.92 -11.56
CA LYS A 153 -9.22 14.49 -11.25
C LYS A 153 -7.78 14.05 -11.57
N PRO A 154 -6.77 14.73 -11.04
CA PRO A 154 -5.39 14.34 -11.28
C PRO A 154 -5.12 12.94 -10.72
N LYS A 155 -4.26 12.16 -11.39
CA LYS A 155 -3.83 10.87 -10.85
C LYS A 155 -2.92 11.01 -9.63
N SER A 156 -2.08 12.03 -9.63
CA SER A 156 -1.19 12.32 -8.50
C SER A 156 -0.73 13.77 -8.51
N ILE A 157 -0.39 14.27 -7.33
CA ILE A 157 0.27 15.56 -7.13
C ILE A 157 1.55 15.31 -6.34
N ARG A 158 2.66 15.85 -6.82
CA ARG A 158 3.95 15.78 -6.13
C ARG A 158 3.97 16.80 -5.00
N LEU A 159 4.29 16.34 -3.79
CA LEU A 159 4.48 17.20 -2.61
C LEU A 159 5.94 17.59 -2.44
N ASP A 160 6.86 16.63 -2.64
CA ASP A 160 8.29 16.83 -2.52
C ASP A 160 9.04 15.69 -3.25
N SER A 161 10.37 15.60 -3.09
CA SER A 161 11.20 14.54 -3.68
C SER A 161 10.67 13.14 -3.36
N LYS A 162 10.10 12.46 -4.36
CA LYS A 162 9.50 11.11 -4.24
C LYS A 162 8.40 10.98 -3.17
N ILE A 163 7.76 12.09 -2.79
CA ILE A 163 6.56 12.11 -1.95
C ILE A 163 5.41 12.63 -2.79
N LEU A 164 4.34 11.83 -2.93
CA LEU A 164 3.19 12.14 -3.77
C LEU A 164 1.88 11.91 -3.02
N VAL A 165 0.87 12.73 -3.30
CA VAL A 165 -0.52 12.35 -3.07
C VAL A 165 -1.00 11.65 -4.34
N HIS A 166 -1.57 10.47 -4.19
CA HIS A 166 -2.09 9.66 -5.28
C HIS A 166 -3.60 9.50 -5.13
N PHE A 167 -4.34 9.85 -6.18
CA PHE A 167 -5.79 9.86 -6.19
C PHE A 167 -6.34 8.70 -7.01
N ASP A 168 -7.43 8.09 -6.53
CA ASP A 168 -8.21 7.11 -7.26
C ASP A 168 -9.65 7.10 -6.73
N ASN A 169 -10.53 6.35 -7.39
CA ASN A 169 -11.88 6.12 -6.91
C ASN A 169 -11.90 5.18 -5.70
N TYR A 170 -12.99 5.20 -4.97
CA TYR A 170 -13.22 4.25 -3.89
C TYR A 170 -13.11 2.82 -4.41
N PHE A 171 -12.44 2.00 -3.65
CA PHE A 171 -12.24 0.60 -3.97
C PHE A 171 -13.13 -0.28 -3.08
N GLU A 172 -14.01 -1.03 -3.71
CA GLU A 172 -14.82 -2.05 -3.04
C GLU A 172 -14.15 -3.42 -3.19
N TRP A 173 -13.95 -4.11 -2.07
CA TRP A 173 -13.40 -5.45 -2.10
C TRP A 173 -14.36 -6.40 -2.81
N PRO A 174 -13.90 -7.20 -3.78
CA PRO A 174 -14.73 -8.19 -4.43
C PRO A 174 -15.29 -9.19 -3.43
N SER A 175 -16.56 -9.51 -3.61
CA SER A 175 -17.27 -10.56 -2.86
C SER A 175 -18.25 -11.26 -3.79
N LEU A 176 -18.50 -12.53 -3.57
CA LEU A 176 -19.55 -13.29 -4.30
C LEU A 176 -20.96 -12.73 -4.05
N SER A 177 -21.14 -11.95 -2.99
CA SER A 177 -22.38 -11.24 -2.69
C SER A 177 -22.53 -9.88 -3.38
N ASN A 178 -21.45 -9.36 -3.99
CA ASN A 178 -21.49 -8.07 -4.68
C ASN A 178 -22.34 -8.17 -5.94
N LYS A 179 -22.86 -7.00 -6.38
CA LYS A 179 -23.60 -6.91 -7.62
C LYS A 179 -22.74 -7.38 -8.79
N ASN A 180 -23.31 -8.22 -9.65
CA ASN A 180 -22.68 -8.59 -10.91
C ASN A 180 -22.82 -7.44 -11.91
N TYR A 181 -21.71 -6.91 -12.37
CA TYR A 181 -21.63 -5.81 -13.34
C TYR A 181 -21.49 -6.29 -14.80
N GLY A 182 -21.55 -7.61 -15.03
CA GLY A 182 -21.41 -8.23 -16.34
C GLY A 182 -19.94 -8.49 -16.73
N ASP A 183 -19.70 -8.62 -18.04
CA ASP A 183 -18.39 -8.91 -18.59
C ASP A 183 -17.41 -7.73 -18.43
N GLY A 184 -16.15 -8.03 -18.19
CA GLY A 184 -15.10 -7.04 -18.01
C GLY A 184 -13.71 -7.59 -18.29
N THR A 185 -12.69 -6.73 -18.22
CA THR A 185 -11.28 -7.12 -18.32
C THR A 185 -10.62 -7.11 -16.94
N CYS A 186 -9.71 -8.04 -16.69
CA CYS A 186 -8.95 -8.12 -15.46
C CYS A 186 -7.45 -8.14 -15.76
N GLN A 187 -6.65 -7.42 -14.95
CA GLN A 187 -5.19 -7.44 -15.03
C GLN A 187 -4.57 -8.67 -14.32
N GLY A 188 -5.37 -9.42 -13.59
CA GLY A 188 -4.95 -10.67 -12.94
C GLY A 188 -4.40 -11.65 -13.96
N LEU A 189 -3.31 -12.33 -13.64
CA LEU A 189 -2.54 -13.23 -14.49
C LEU A 189 -1.79 -12.58 -15.67
N GLN A 190 -2.11 -11.33 -16.03
CA GLN A 190 -1.40 -10.64 -17.12
C GLN A 190 -0.11 -9.97 -16.62
N SER A 191 -0.16 -9.36 -15.44
CA SER A 191 0.94 -8.56 -14.90
C SER A 191 1.39 -8.99 -13.50
N HIS A 192 0.57 -9.73 -12.79
CA HIS A 192 0.85 -10.16 -11.42
C HIS A 192 -0.02 -11.37 -11.03
N ILE A 193 0.44 -12.07 -10.00
CA ILE A 193 -0.30 -13.04 -9.21
C ILE A 193 -0.22 -12.62 -7.75
N ALA A 194 -1.01 -13.24 -6.89
CA ALA A 194 -0.87 -13.05 -5.46
C ALA A 194 -0.72 -14.40 -4.75
N ILE A 195 -0.01 -14.39 -3.61
CA ILE A 195 0.19 -15.54 -2.76
C ILE A 195 -0.29 -15.16 -1.37
N LEU A 196 -1.33 -15.82 -0.90
CA LEU A 196 -1.90 -15.58 0.42
C LEU A 196 -0.99 -16.10 1.54
N ALA A 197 -1.23 -15.64 2.76
CA ALA A 197 -0.47 -16.11 3.93
C ALA A 197 -0.60 -17.63 4.18
N SER A 198 -1.67 -18.24 3.69
CA SER A 198 -1.90 -19.70 3.69
C SER A 198 -1.02 -20.46 2.69
N GLY A 199 -0.43 -19.78 1.70
CA GLY A 199 0.28 -20.38 0.60
C GLY A 199 -0.53 -20.56 -0.67
N LYS A 200 -1.83 -20.26 -0.66
CA LYS A 200 -2.66 -20.31 -1.87
C LYS A 200 -2.20 -19.28 -2.89
N VAL A 201 -2.05 -19.71 -4.13
CA VAL A 201 -1.77 -18.83 -5.27
C VAL A 201 -3.09 -18.42 -5.92
N VAL A 202 -3.30 -17.15 -6.06
CA VAL A 202 -4.54 -16.55 -6.58
C VAL A 202 -4.24 -15.59 -7.74
N PRO A 203 -5.22 -15.32 -8.63
CA PRO A 203 -4.99 -14.51 -9.83
C PRO A 203 -4.50 -13.09 -9.57
N CYS A 204 -4.92 -12.49 -8.47
CA CYS A 204 -4.53 -11.12 -8.10
C CYS A 204 -4.80 -10.84 -6.62
N CYS A 205 -4.36 -9.66 -6.17
CA CYS A 205 -4.55 -9.20 -4.79
C CYS A 205 -6.03 -8.95 -4.41
N LEU A 206 -6.95 -8.96 -5.34
CA LEU A 206 -8.38 -8.79 -5.08
C LEU A 206 -9.06 -10.07 -4.60
N ASP A 207 -8.50 -11.24 -4.92
CA ASP A 207 -9.01 -12.53 -4.45
C ASP A 207 -8.44 -12.85 -3.06
N CYS A 208 -8.78 -12.02 -2.08
CA CYS A 208 -8.28 -12.14 -0.71
C CYS A 208 -8.83 -13.38 0.02
N ASP A 209 -9.96 -13.90 -0.39
CA ASP A 209 -10.59 -15.10 0.17
C ASP A 209 -10.06 -16.40 -0.46
N GLY A 210 -9.28 -16.29 -1.55
CA GLY A 210 -8.76 -17.44 -2.27
C GLY A 210 -9.84 -18.28 -2.94
N VAL A 211 -10.85 -17.61 -3.52
CA VAL A 211 -11.97 -18.27 -4.22
C VAL A 211 -11.50 -18.91 -5.52
N ILE A 212 -10.56 -18.25 -6.21
CA ILE A 212 -9.96 -18.74 -7.44
C ILE A 212 -8.55 -19.24 -7.11
N GLU A 213 -8.47 -20.43 -6.56
CA GLU A 213 -7.18 -21.05 -6.25
C GLU A 213 -6.52 -21.59 -7.54
N LEU A 214 -5.33 -21.10 -7.85
CA LEU A 214 -4.54 -21.56 -9.00
C LEU A 214 -3.60 -22.70 -8.63
N ALA A 215 -2.99 -22.62 -7.45
CA ALA A 215 -2.07 -23.63 -6.92
C ALA A 215 -1.81 -23.37 -5.42
N GLU A 216 -1.25 -24.38 -4.74
CA GLU A 216 -0.64 -24.23 -3.43
C GLU A 216 0.87 -23.99 -3.56
N GLY A 217 1.35 -22.82 -3.09
CA GLY A 217 2.73 -22.35 -3.32
C GLY A 217 3.85 -23.18 -2.68
N ILE A 218 3.54 -24.23 -1.92
CA ILE A 218 4.55 -25.06 -1.24
C ILE A 218 5.12 -26.16 -2.16
N HIS A 219 4.40 -26.60 -3.18
CA HIS A 219 4.72 -27.81 -3.92
C HIS A 219 4.73 -27.67 -5.44
N VAL A 220 4.40 -26.52 -6.00
CA VAL A 220 4.36 -26.33 -7.45
C VAL A 220 5.36 -25.24 -7.84
N PRO A 221 6.45 -25.60 -8.56
CA PRO A 221 7.32 -24.57 -9.15
C PRO A 221 6.50 -23.68 -10.08
N PHE A 222 6.75 -22.39 -10.05
CA PHE A 222 6.21 -21.49 -11.08
C PHE A 222 6.76 -21.94 -12.45
N SER A 223 5.88 -22.34 -13.34
CA SER A 223 6.22 -22.77 -14.71
C SER A 223 5.96 -21.66 -15.72
#